data_3685b5390b87073dd7814acd58ccdadc
#
_entry.id   3685b5390b87073dd7814acd58ccdadc
#
_cell.length_a   1.000
_cell.length_b   1.000
_cell.length_c   1.000
_cell.angle_alpha   90.00
_cell.angle_beta   90.00
_cell.angle_gamma   90.00
#
_symmetry.space_group_name_H-M   'P 1'
#
loop_
_entity.id
_entity.type
_entity.pdbx_description
1 polymer ?
#
loop_
_entity_poly.entity_id
_entity_poly.type
_entity_poly.pdbx_seq_one_letter_code
_entity_poly.pdbx_strand_id
1 'polypeptide(L)'
;MSEAPASAGEGVLVAIQDAALGLVRPYDSEQATRFEAALEALAPNTRRAYGSALRTWGRWAALQGVHALAAPPFALRAYLQERAADGAGISSLRMAVAALRKVQALVGVEPTANDQVVTDTISGLARQATAPRQAYALTAEALAVVTATACTPRVGRGGKMESSGQARHRGLVDIALCRVLSDAGLRRSEAAALTWDDVVRWDDGSGRLTVGRSKTDAEARTVYLTPASMEALTAIRPADADGAAAVFGLSAASISRRIRTAAAVAGLGRGFSGHSGPVGMARRMAAAGAPTHEIMAQGRWKTARMVEVYTRSEEAGRAAKWLA
;
A
#
# COMPACT_ATOMS: atom_id res chain seq x y z
N MET A 1 -25.20 -9.19 27.79
CA MET A 1 -25.25 -8.25 26.65
C MET A 1 -23.80 -7.98 26.28
N SER A 2 -23.34 -8.61 25.21
CA SER A 2 -21.96 -8.49 24.73
C SER A 2 -21.93 -7.33 23.73
N GLU A 3 -21.22 -6.26 24.04
CA GLU A 3 -20.96 -5.18 23.09
C GLU A 3 -20.13 -5.73 21.92
N ALA A 4 -20.65 -5.62 20.73
CA ALA A 4 -19.90 -5.90 19.51
C ALA A 4 -18.70 -4.93 19.41
N PRO A 5 -17.50 -5.36 18.96
CA PRO A 5 -16.37 -4.46 18.80
C PRO A 5 -16.70 -3.42 17.73
N ALA A 6 -16.59 -2.14 18.09
CA ALA A 6 -16.75 -1.00 17.20
C ALA A 6 -15.95 -1.22 15.89
N SER A 7 -16.57 -0.97 14.74
CA SER A 7 -15.93 -1.20 13.45
C SER A 7 -14.67 -0.34 13.32
N ALA A 8 -13.66 -0.84 12.63
CA ALA A 8 -12.39 -0.11 12.43
C ALA A 8 -12.56 1.26 11.75
N GLY A 9 -13.74 1.53 11.16
CA GLY A 9 -14.15 2.82 10.61
C GLY A 9 -14.57 3.84 11.66
N GLU A 10 -15.29 3.39 12.69
CA GLU A 10 -15.76 4.26 13.80
C GLU A 10 -14.58 4.77 14.64
N GLY A 11 -13.60 3.91 14.96
CA GLY A 11 -12.41 4.34 15.71
C GLY A 11 -11.54 5.37 14.98
N VAL A 12 -11.63 5.47 13.66
CA VAL A 12 -10.88 6.47 12.86
C VAL A 12 -11.66 7.78 12.75
N LEU A 13 -13.00 7.71 12.66
CA LEU A 13 -13.88 8.89 12.77
C LEU A 13 -13.71 9.56 14.12
N VAL A 14 -13.82 8.79 15.20
CA VAL A 14 -13.59 9.25 16.57
C VAL A 14 -12.19 9.86 16.73
N ALA A 15 -11.14 9.27 16.17
CA ALA A 15 -9.78 9.81 16.29
C ALA A 15 -9.52 11.09 15.48
N ILE A 16 -10.27 11.33 14.39
CA ILE A 16 -10.24 12.62 13.67
C ILE A 16 -11.14 13.62 14.38
N GLN A 17 -12.28 13.19 14.88
CA GLN A 17 -13.17 13.98 15.72
C GLN A 17 -12.47 14.39 17.02
N ASP A 18 -11.82 13.47 17.73
CA ASP A 18 -11.09 13.80 18.96
C ASP A 18 -9.90 14.73 18.68
N ALA A 19 -9.17 14.53 17.58
CA ALA A 19 -8.10 15.44 17.18
C ALA A 19 -8.64 16.81 16.74
N ALA A 20 -9.85 16.87 16.18
CA ALA A 20 -10.52 18.12 15.82
C ALA A 20 -11.32 18.69 17.01
N LEU A 21 -12.02 17.86 17.82
CA LEU A 21 -12.87 18.26 18.94
C LEU A 21 -12.06 18.62 20.20
N GLY A 22 -10.89 18.02 20.41
CA GLY A 22 -9.93 18.52 21.42
C GLY A 22 -9.42 19.94 21.12
N LEU A 23 -9.77 20.48 19.95
CA LEU A 23 -9.21 21.70 19.36
C LEU A 23 -10.25 22.75 19.03
N VAL A 24 -11.56 22.43 19.08
CA VAL A 24 -12.65 23.32 18.67
C VAL A 24 -13.77 23.32 19.71
N ARG A 25 -14.31 24.50 20.05
CA ARG A 25 -15.54 24.62 20.83
C ARG A 25 -16.69 23.91 20.13
N PRO A 26 -17.72 23.46 20.88
CA PRO A 26 -18.78 22.63 20.33
C PRO A 26 -19.35 23.22 19.03
N TYR A 27 -19.30 22.44 17.99
CA TYR A 27 -19.92 22.72 16.70
C TYR A 27 -21.43 22.88 16.88
N ASP A 28 -22.04 23.72 16.05
CA ASP A 28 -23.45 23.54 15.79
C ASP A 28 -23.65 22.17 15.10
N SER A 29 -24.87 21.65 15.20
CA SER A 29 -25.19 20.32 14.68
C SER A 29 -25.04 20.22 13.15
N GLU A 30 -25.15 21.32 12.43
CA GLU A 30 -24.99 21.38 10.98
C GLU A 30 -23.53 21.26 10.56
N GLN A 31 -22.62 21.93 11.26
CA GLN A 31 -21.18 21.81 11.01
C GLN A 31 -20.66 20.39 11.32
N ALA A 32 -21.15 19.76 12.40
CA ALA A 32 -20.82 18.38 12.73
C ALA A 32 -21.27 17.43 11.61
N THR A 33 -22.49 17.57 11.11
CA THR A 33 -23.01 16.75 10.01
C THR A 33 -22.23 16.95 8.72
N ARG A 34 -21.87 18.17 8.36
CA ARG A 34 -21.04 18.47 7.20
C ARG A 34 -19.63 17.86 7.32
N PHE A 35 -19.07 17.89 8.51
CA PHE A 35 -17.75 17.30 8.79
C PHE A 35 -17.78 15.78 8.65
N GLU A 36 -18.78 15.10 9.21
CA GLU A 36 -18.97 13.66 9.10
C GLU A 36 -19.16 13.23 7.63
N ALA A 37 -20.07 13.87 6.90
CA ALA A 37 -20.31 13.59 5.49
C ALA A 37 -19.03 13.78 4.63
N ALA A 38 -18.23 14.82 4.91
CA ALA A 38 -17.00 15.06 4.19
C ALA A 38 -15.89 14.04 4.53
N LEU A 39 -15.87 13.51 5.75
CA LEU A 39 -14.97 12.42 6.12
C LEU A 39 -15.42 11.08 5.52
N GLU A 40 -16.72 10.81 5.49
CA GLU A 40 -17.28 9.61 4.87
C GLU A 40 -17.01 9.55 3.37
N ALA A 41 -17.02 10.69 2.69
CA ALA A 41 -16.65 10.79 1.27
C ALA A 41 -15.21 10.43 0.98
N LEU A 42 -14.30 10.45 1.99
CA LEU A 42 -12.91 10.05 1.80
C LEU A 42 -12.76 8.53 1.75
N ALA A 43 -11.88 8.06 0.87
CA ALA A 43 -11.50 6.65 0.85
C ALA A 43 -10.96 6.20 2.23
N PRO A 44 -11.23 4.96 2.68
CA PRO A 44 -10.82 4.47 4.01
C PRO A 44 -9.32 4.61 4.29
N ASN A 45 -8.47 4.42 3.27
CA ASN A 45 -7.01 4.61 3.39
C ASN A 45 -6.64 6.09 3.58
N THR A 46 -7.33 7.01 2.89
CA THR A 46 -7.12 8.46 3.03
C THR A 46 -7.55 8.92 4.42
N ARG A 47 -8.67 8.44 4.92
CA ARG A 47 -9.12 8.70 6.31
C ARG A 47 -8.07 8.29 7.32
N ARG A 48 -7.56 7.05 7.22
CA ARG A 48 -6.49 6.54 8.12
C ARG A 48 -5.21 7.37 8.04
N ALA A 49 -4.81 7.77 6.83
CA ALA A 49 -3.62 8.59 6.62
C ALA A 49 -3.79 9.99 7.22
N TYR A 50 -4.95 10.63 6.98
CA TYR A 50 -5.27 11.93 7.56
C TYR A 50 -5.32 11.86 9.09
N GLY A 51 -6.04 10.89 9.66
CA GLY A 51 -6.09 10.71 11.10
C GLY A 51 -4.71 10.52 11.74
N SER A 52 -3.83 9.73 11.12
CA SER A 52 -2.46 9.57 11.59
C SER A 52 -1.65 10.86 11.52
N ALA A 53 -1.76 11.61 10.42
CA ALA A 53 -1.08 12.88 10.22
C ALA A 53 -1.54 13.94 11.22
N LEU A 54 -2.87 14.07 11.43
CA LEU A 54 -3.46 15.01 12.37
C LEU A 54 -3.10 14.70 13.82
N ARG A 55 -3.09 13.43 14.22
CA ARG A 55 -2.60 13.05 15.58
C ARG A 55 -1.15 13.41 15.81
N THR A 56 -0.30 13.26 14.79
CA THR A 56 1.12 13.62 14.91
C THR A 56 1.29 15.12 15.00
N TRP A 57 0.57 15.87 14.17
CA TRP A 57 0.51 17.33 14.21
C TRP A 57 -0.03 17.84 15.56
N GLY A 58 -1.19 17.34 16.01
CA GLY A 58 -1.83 17.78 17.27
C GLY A 58 -0.94 17.56 18.50
N ARG A 59 -0.23 16.43 18.56
CA ARG A 59 0.75 16.19 19.63
C ARG A 59 1.89 17.19 19.61
N TRP A 60 2.44 17.47 18.44
CA TRP A 60 3.50 18.46 18.29
C TRP A 60 3.00 19.87 18.67
N ALA A 61 1.85 20.29 18.18
CA ALA A 61 1.24 21.58 18.47
C ALA A 61 1.00 21.76 19.98
N ALA A 62 0.49 20.73 20.66
CA ALA A 62 0.29 20.74 22.10
C ALA A 62 1.61 20.93 22.87
N LEU A 63 2.69 20.26 22.46
CA LEU A 63 4.02 20.41 23.04
C LEU A 63 4.60 21.82 22.84
N GLN A 64 4.25 22.50 21.74
CA GLN A 64 4.68 23.87 21.45
C GLN A 64 3.73 24.94 22.01
N GLY A 65 2.66 24.55 22.67
CA GLY A 65 1.65 25.50 23.17
C GLY A 65 0.87 26.20 22.04
N VAL A 66 0.78 25.60 20.85
CA VAL A 66 0.15 26.17 19.66
C VAL A 66 -1.23 25.54 19.45
N HIS A 67 -2.22 26.38 19.13
CA HIS A 67 -3.55 25.87 18.77
C HIS A 67 -3.52 25.16 17.43
N ALA A 68 -3.79 23.84 17.41
CA ALA A 68 -3.50 23.01 16.23
C ALA A 68 -4.31 23.36 14.97
N LEU A 69 -5.53 23.92 15.08
CA LEU A 69 -6.32 24.33 13.91
C LEU A 69 -6.06 25.79 13.50
N ALA A 70 -5.78 26.67 14.48
CA ALA A 70 -5.52 28.09 14.23
C ALA A 70 -4.02 28.42 14.37
N ALA A 71 -3.15 27.44 14.11
CA ALA A 71 -1.71 27.63 14.17
C ALA A 71 -1.24 28.64 13.12
N PRO A 72 -0.32 29.55 13.45
CA PRO A 72 0.26 30.42 12.45
C PRO A 72 1.11 29.64 11.44
N PRO A 73 1.24 30.12 10.19
CA PRO A 73 2.00 29.43 9.13
C PRO A 73 3.43 29.05 9.53
N PHE A 74 4.09 29.90 10.32
CA PHE A 74 5.45 29.63 10.82
C PHE A 74 5.51 28.42 11.79
N ALA A 75 4.47 28.15 12.56
CA ALA A 75 4.40 26.95 13.40
C ALA A 75 4.31 25.70 12.54
N LEU A 76 3.50 25.72 11.48
CA LEU A 76 3.42 24.60 10.53
C LEU A 76 4.75 24.41 9.79
N ARG A 77 5.43 25.48 9.40
CA ARG A 77 6.80 25.43 8.85
C ARG A 77 7.76 24.73 9.80
N ALA A 78 7.80 25.16 11.08
CA ALA A 78 8.69 24.57 12.09
C ALA A 78 8.44 23.07 12.25
N TYR A 79 7.17 22.66 12.34
CA TYR A 79 6.79 21.25 12.37
C TYR A 79 7.31 20.47 11.15
N LEU A 80 7.13 21.01 9.95
CA LEU A 80 7.55 20.33 8.71
C LEU A 80 9.08 20.16 8.67
N GLN A 81 9.83 21.19 9.12
CA GLN A 81 11.30 21.13 9.18
C GLN A 81 11.79 20.12 10.20
N GLU A 82 11.22 20.13 11.42
CA GLU A 82 11.55 19.15 12.46
C GLU A 82 11.24 17.71 12.02
N ARG A 83 10.05 17.49 11.46
CA ARG A 83 9.67 16.17 10.93
C ARG A 83 10.59 15.69 9.81
N ALA A 84 11.04 16.62 8.94
CA ALA A 84 12.01 16.29 7.89
C ALA A 84 13.36 15.90 8.48
N ALA A 85 13.84 16.63 9.49
CA ALA A 85 15.07 16.31 10.23
C ALA A 85 14.99 14.94 10.92
N ASP A 86 13.82 14.55 11.44
CA ASP A 86 13.51 13.22 11.99
C ASP A 86 13.40 12.12 10.92
N GLY A 87 13.63 12.44 9.64
CA GLY A 87 13.60 11.48 8.54
C GLY A 87 12.20 11.21 7.94
N ALA A 88 11.20 12.05 8.22
CA ALA A 88 9.91 11.93 7.56
C ALA A 88 10.03 12.22 6.04
N GLY A 89 9.56 11.28 5.22
CA GLY A 89 9.58 11.46 3.77
C GLY A 89 8.62 12.55 3.30
N ILE A 90 8.97 13.24 2.20
CA ILE A 90 8.19 14.36 1.62
C ILE A 90 6.71 14.02 1.39
N SER A 91 6.39 12.76 1.04
CA SER A 91 5.00 12.32 0.87
C SER A 91 4.20 12.38 2.18
N SER A 92 4.84 12.07 3.32
CA SER A 92 4.22 12.16 4.65
C SER A 92 4.00 13.62 5.05
N LEU A 93 4.94 14.49 4.74
CA LEU A 93 4.83 15.93 5.00
C LEU A 93 3.70 16.55 4.17
N ARG A 94 3.62 16.25 2.88
CA ARG A 94 2.51 16.67 2.01
C ARG A 94 1.17 16.14 2.51
N MET A 95 1.14 14.92 3.02
CA MET A 95 -0.07 14.33 3.61
C MET A 95 -0.52 15.10 4.85
N ALA A 96 0.41 15.53 5.71
CA ALA A 96 0.08 16.33 6.90
C ALA A 96 -0.51 17.69 6.52
N VAL A 97 0.09 18.39 5.55
CA VAL A 97 -0.43 19.66 5.00
C VAL A 97 -1.82 19.47 4.39
N ALA A 98 -2.02 18.43 3.57
CA ALA A 98 -3.31 18.14 2.95
C ALA A 98 -4.41 17.80 3.99
N ALA A 99 -4.05 17.04 5.02
CA ALA A 99 -4.97 16.69 6.10
C ALA A 99 -5.40 17.94 6.90
N LEU A 100 -4.43 18.79 7.27
CA LEU A 100 -4.71 20.03 8.00
C LEU A 100 -5.57 20.99 7.17
N ARG A 101 -5.21 21.21 5.90
CA ARG A 101 -5.99 22.02 4.96
C ARG A 101 -7.44 21.56 4.86
N LYS A 102 -7.64 20.24 4.72
CA LYS A 102 -8.99 19.68 4.64
C LYS A 102 -9.80 19.94 5.89
N VAL A 103 -9.21 19.74 7.07
CA VAL A 103 -9.92 19.95 8.35
C VAL A 103 -10.18 21.43 8.58
N GLN A 104 -9.22 22.30 8.38
CA GLN A 104 -9.40 23.76 8.51
C GLN A 104 -10.55 24.27 7.64
N ALA A 105 -10.59 23.86 6.37
CA ALA A 105 -11.68 24.22 5.47
C ALA A 105 -13.06 23.72 5.94
N LEU A 106 -13.11 22.51 6.54
CA LEU A 106 -14.37 21.94 7.05
C LEU A 106 -14.90 22.65 8.30
N VAL A 107 -14.01 23.17 9.12
CA VAL A 107 -14.39 23.88 10.36
C VAL A 107 -14.48 25.40 10.17
N GLY A 108 -14.34 25.89 8.95
CA GLY A 108 -14.44 27.32 8.64
C GLY A 108 -13.27 28.16 9.16
N VAL A 109 -12.14 27.52 9.47
CA VAL A 109 -10.89 28.22 9.82
C VAL A 109 -10.10 28.49 8.54
N GLU A 110 -9.54 29.70 8.41
CA GLU A 110 -8.65 30.04 7.28
C GLU A 110 -7.52 29.01 7.18
N PRO A 111 -7.34 28.36 6.02
CA PRO A 111 -6.36 27.31 5.87
C PRO A 111 -4.92 27.86 5.87
N THR A 112 -4.28 27.92 7.05
CA THR A 112 -2.85 28.26 7.20
C THR A 112 -1.95 27.37 6.36
N ALA A 113 -2.41 26.17 6.04
CA ALA A 113 -1.73 25.23 5.14
C ALA A 113 -1.70 25.73 3.66
N ASN A 114 -2.43 26.79 3.30
CA ASN A 114 -2.38 27.45 1.98
C ASN A 114 -1.36 28.58 1.93
N ASP A 115 -0.81 28.98 3.07
CA ASP A 115 0.15 30.07 3.12
C ASP A 115 1.41 29.79 2.29
N GLN A 116 1.95 30.84 1.67
CA GLN A 116 3.14 30.76 0.82
C GLN A 116 4.35 30.20 1.57
N VAL A 117 4.53 30.55 2.84
CA VAL A 117 5.60 30.02 3.71
C VAL A 117 5.55 28.50 3.79
N VAL A 118 4.36 27.93 3.90
CA VAL A 118 4.17 26.44 3.96
C VAL A 118 4.47 25.81 2.60
N THR A 119 3.98 26.43 1.52
CA THR A 119 4.20 25.97 0.14
C THR A 119 5.69 25.98 -0.21
N ASP A 120 6.40 27.07 0.12
CA ASP A 120 7.83 27.21 -0.12
C ASP A 120 8.65 26.24 0.73
N THR A 121 8.25 26.02 1.98
CA THR A 121 8.88 25.02 2.86
C THR A 121 8.79 23.62 2.26
N ILE A 122 7.59 23.19 1.84
CA ILE A 122 7.40 21.88 1.19
C ILE A 122 8.21 21.77 -0.10
N SER A 123 8.28 22.85 -0.89
CA SER A 123 9.05 22.89 -2.14
C SER A 123 10.55 22.79 -1.87
N GLY A 124 11.04 23.50 -0.86
CA GLY A 124 12.43 23.45 -0.41
C GLY A 124 12.82 22.04 0.09
N LEU A 125 12.01 21.48 0.97
CA LEU A 125 12.21 20.11 1.48
C LEU A 125 12.12 19.05 0.36
N ALA A 126 11.26 19.25 -0.64
CA ALA A 126 11.15 18.34 -1.77
C ALA A 126 12.40 18.35 -2.67
N ARG A 127 13.06 19.50 -2.84
CA ARG A 127 14.33 19.60 -3.59
C ARG A 127 15.49 18.90 -2.87
N GLN A 128 15.47 18.91 -1.54
CA GLN A 128 16.50 18.27 -0.70
C GLN A 128 16.23 16.78 -0.48
N ALA A 129 14.98 16.34 -0.67
CA ALA A 129 14.60 14.96 -0.41
C ALA A 129 15.28 14.01 -1.39
N THR A 130 15.87 12.93 -0.86
CA THR A 130 16.30 11.81 -1.67
C THR A 130 15.09 11.12 -2.31
N ALA A 131 15.26 10.63 -3.53
CA ALA A 131 14.21 9.88 -4.21
C ALA A 131 13.70 8.73 -3.31
N PRO A 132 12.38 8.51 -3.23
CA PRO A 132 11.84 7.40 -2.46
C PRO A 132 12.47 6.09 -2.91
N ARG A 133 12.94 5.28 -1.96
CA ARG A 133 13.45 3.94 -2.29
C ARG A 133 12.32 3.11 -2.86
N GLN A 134 12.50 2.67 -4.10
CA GLN A 134 11.59 1.73 -4.73
C GLN A 134 11.68 0.37 -4.04
N ALA A 135 10.56 -0.33 -3.92
CA ALA A 135 10.56 -1.72 -3.47
C ALA A 135 11.38 -2.58 -4.42
N TYR A 136 12.12 -3.55 -3.88
CA TYR A 136 12.83 -4.53 -4.69
C TYR A 136 11.84 -5.37 -5.50
N ALA A 137 12.18 -5.67 -6.73
CA ALA A 137 11.34 -6.46 -7.63
C ALA A 137 11.31 -7.94 -7.23
N LEU A 138 10.15 -8.57 -7.28
CA LEU A 138 10.04 -10.03 -7.30
C LEU A 138 10.37 -10.52 -8.72
N THR A 139 11.67 -10.57 -9.04
CA THR A 139 12.17 -11.09 -10.32
C THR A 139 12.06 -12.61 -10.39
N ALA A 140 12.36 -13.23 -11.53
CA ALA A 140 12.40 -14.69 -11.68
C ALA A 140 13.39 -15.33 -10.70
N GLU A 141 14.58 -14.73 -10.54
CA GLU A 141 15.62 -15.20 -9.62
C GLU A 141 15.15 -15.08 -8.16
N ALA A 142 14.57 -13.95 -7.79
CA ALA A 142 14.02 -13.76 -6.43
C ALA A 142 12.91 -14.77 -6.12
N LEU A 143 12.02 -15.04 -7.09
CA LEU A 143 10.97 -16.05 -6.95
C LEU A 143 11.55 -17.47 -6.81
N ALA A 144 12.62 -17.81 -7.55
CA ALA A 144 13.30 -19.11 -7.44
C ALA A 144 13.88 -19.33 -6.04
N VAL A 145 14.60 -18.33 -5.50
CA VAL A 145 15.20 -18.42 -4.16
C VAL A 145 14.12 -18.46 -3.06
N VAL A 146 13.05 -17.65 -3.18
CA VAL A 146 11.90 -17.71 -2.26
C VAL A 146 11.27 -19.10 -2.32
N THR A 147 11.07 -19.66 -3.51
CA THR A 147 10.46 -20.99 -3.67
C THR A 147 11.30 -22.07 -2.98
N ALA A 148 12.62 -22.03 -3.13
CA ALA A 148 13.53 -23.01 -2.53
C ALA A 148 13.56 -22.95 -1.00
N THR A 149 13.32 -21.76 -0.41
CA THR A 149 13.47 -21.54 1.04
C THR A 149 12.16 -21.40 1.80
N ALA A 150 11.03 -21.23 1.09
CA ALA A 150 9.76 -20.90 1.71
C ALA A 150 9.29 -21.94 2.74
N CYS A 151 9.48 -23.22 2.49
CA CYS A 151 9.02 -24.32 3.34
C CYS A 151 9.97 -24.65 4.51
N THR A 152 11.06 -23.93 4.71
CA THR A 152 11.98 -24.12 5.84
C THR A 152 11.27 -23.73 7.15
N PRO A 153 11.31 -24.58 8.21
CA PRO A 153 10.75 -24.22 9.51
C PRO A 153 11.35 -22.93 10.08
N ARG A 154 10.51 -22.12 10.72
CA ARG A 154 10.87 -20.82 11.30
C ARG A 154 10.46 -20.77 12.76
N VAL A 155 11.17 -19.94 13.53
CA VAL A 155 10.75 -19.62 14.89
C VAL A 155 9.52 -18.71 14.82
N GLY A 156 8.39 -19.21 15.36
CA GLY A 156 7.14 -18.48 15.39
C GLY A 156 7.09 -17.41 16.48
N ARG A 157 5.99 -16.67 16.50
CA ARG A 157 5.71 -15.67 17.54
C ARG A 157 5.57 -16.39 18.89
N GLY A 158 6.46 -16.15 19.82
CA GLY A 158 6.53 -16.86 21.09
C GLY A 158 7.70 -17.84 21.21
N GLY A 159 8.65 -17.82 20.27
CA GLY A 159 9.91 -18.57 20.38
C GLY A 159 9.82 -20.05 20.02
N LYS A 160 8.64 -20.58 19.68
CA LYS A 160 8.48 -21.99 19.31
C LYS A 160 8.78 -22.22 17.84
N MET A 161 9.55 -23.28 17.53
CA MET A 161 9.83 -23.69 16.15
C MET A 161 8.56 -24.26 15.51
N GLU A 162 8.30 -23.93 14.24
CA GLU A 162 7.24 -24.52 13.44
C GLU A 162 7.50 -26.02 13.23
N SER A 163 6.43 -26.83 13.21
CA SER A 163 6.52 -28.21 12.70
C SER A 163 6.74 -28.19 11.18
N SER A 164 7.26 -29.29 10.62
CA SER A 164 7.44 -29.44 9.16
C SER A 164 6.14 -29.23 8.37
N GLY A 165 5.01 -29.70 8.90
CA GLY A 165 3.69 -29.50 8.29
C GLY A 165 3.25 -28.04 8.28
N GLN A 166 3.43 -27.32 9.40
CA GLN A 166 3.15 -25.88 9.51
C GLN A 166 4.05 -25.06 8.57
N ALA A 167 5.35 -25.38 8.53
CA ALA A 167 6.31 -24.73 7.66
C ALA A 167 5.96 -24.93 6.19
N ARG A 168 5.59 -26.17 5.79
CA ARG A 168 5.17 -26.50 4.44
C ARG A 168 3.91 -25.71 4.05
N HIS A 169 2.85 -25.78 4.85
CA HIS A 169 1.60 -25.06 4.55
C HIS A 169 1.86 -23.54 4.40
N ARG A 170 2.54 -22.94 5.35
CA ARG A 170 2.93 -21.53 5.29
C ARG A 170 3.76 -21.24 4.04
N GLY A 171 4.73 -22.09 3.73
CA GLY A 171 5.65 -21.92 2.60
C GLY A 171 4.92 -21.96 1.26
N LEU A 172 3.99 -22.88 1.06
CA LEU A 172 3.17 -22.95 -0.15
C LEU A 172 2.33 -21.68 -0.34
N VAL A 173 1.75 -21.13 0.73
CA VAL A 173 1.03 -19.85 0.69
C VAL A 173 1.98 -18.70 0.36
N ASP A 174 3.20 -18.66 0.91
CA ASP A 174 4.20 -17.63 0.57
C ASP A 174 4.61 -17.69 -0.91
N ILE A 175 4.81 -18.90 -1.45
CA ILE A 175 5.14 -19.12 -2.87
C ILE A 175 4.00 -18.65 -3.77
N ALA A 176 2.77 -19.11 -3.53
CA ALA A 176 1.61 -18.71 -4.32
C ALA A 176 1.40 -17.18 -4.28
N LEU A 177 1.51 -16.58 -3.10
CA LEU A 177 1.39 -15.14 -2.91
C LEU A 177 2.44 -14.36 -3.72
N CYS A 178 3.71 -14.72 -3.62
CA CYS A 178 4.80 -14.03 -4.34
C CYS A 178 4.66 -14.18 -5.85
N ARG A 179 4.31 -15.39 -6.35
CA ARG A 179 4.13 -15.65 -7.78
C ARG A 179 2.95 -14.87 -8.35
N VAL A 180 1.77 -14.97 -7.73
CA VAL A 180 0.56 -14.29 -8.19
C VAL A 180 0.74 -12.77 -8.17
N LEU A 181 1.32 -12.22 -7.12
CA LEU A 181 1.63 -10.79 -7.05
C LEU A 181 2.59 -10.35 -8.17
N SER A 182 3.58 -11.18 -8.48
CA SER A 182 4.57 -10.89 -9.53
C SER A 182 4.02 -11.07 -10.95
N ASP A 183 3.07 -11.96 -11.19
CA ASP A 183 2.45 -12.13 -12.50
C ASP A 183 1.38 -11.07 -12.76
N ALA A 184 0.43 -10.97 -11.84
CA ALA A 184 -0.75 -10.11 -11.98
C ALA A 184 -0.52 -8.65 -11.56
N GLY A 185 0.65 -8.30 -11.06
CA GLY A 185 0.93 -6.94 -10.57
C GLY A 185 -0.07 -6.47 -9.50
N LEU A 186 -0.56 -7.38 -8.64
CA LEU A 186 -1.57 -7.07 -7.64
C LEU A 186 -1.05 -6.10 -6.57
N ARG A 187 -1.90 -5.16 -6.20
CA ARG A 187 -1.72 -4.42 -4.95
C ARG A 187 -2.06 -5.34 -3.77
N ARG A 188 -1.42 -5.12 -2.63
CA ARG A 188 -1.65 -5.93 -1.41
C ARG A 188 -3.12 -6.01 -0.96
N SER A 189 -3.91 -4.94 -1.22
CA SER A 189 -5.34 -4.92 -0.91
C SER A 189 -6.16 -5.76 -1.88
N GLU A 190 -5.77 -5.80 -3.16
CA GLU A 190 -6.38 -6.65 -4.18
C GLU A 190 -6.11 -8.13 -3.86
N ALA A 191 -4.86 -8.48 -3.52
CA ALA A 191 -4.52 -9.84 -3.11
C ALA A 191 -5.24 -10.28 -1.81
N ALA A 192 -5.50 -9.36 -0.87
CA ALA A 192 -6.24 -9.66 0.34
C ALA A 192 -7.74 -9.92 0.10
N ALA A 193 -8.30 -9.37 -0.97
CA ALA A 193 -9.70 -9.48 -1.34
C ALA A 193 -9.96 -10.59 -2.36
N LEU A 194 -8.91 -11.26 -2.86
CA LEU A 194 -9.02 -12.27 -3.90
C LEU A 194 -9.76 -13.50 -3.40
N THR A 195 -10.74 -13.97 -4.18
CA THR A 195 -11.51 -15.20 -3.94
C THR A 195 -11.20 -16.25 -4.99
N TRP A 196 -11.62 -17.50 -4.75
CA TRP A 196 -11.40 -18.58 -5.71
C TRP A 196 -12.26 -18.43 -6.98
N ASP A 197 -13.39 -17.72 -6.93
CA ASP A 197 -14.21 -17.38 -8.11
C ASP A 197 -13.48 -16.42 -9.09
N ASP A 198 -12.50 -15.69 -8.59
CA ASP A 198 -11.70 -14.79 -9.41
C ASP A 198 -10.65 -15.52 -10.27
N VAL A 199 -10.39 -16.81 -10.00
CA VAL A 199 -9.30 -17.58 -10.57
C VAL A 199 -9.85 -18.60 -11.59
N VAL A 200 -9.48 -18.46 -12.86
CA VAL A 200 -9.86 -19.40 -13.92
C VAL A 200 -8.60 -20.01 -14.53
N ARG A 201 -8.51 -21.33 -14.55
CA ARG A 201 -7.43 -22.08 -15.19
C ARG A 201 -7.77 -22.38 -16.64
N TRP A 202 -6.77 -22.36 -17.52
CA TRP A 202 -6.86 -22.77 -18.92
C TRP A 202 -6.22 -24.14 -19.15
N ASP A 203 -6.50 -24.73 -20.31
CA ASP A 203 -6.05 -26.11 -20.66
C ASP A 203 -4.51 -26.19 -20.81
N ASP A 204 -3.85 -25.10 -21.18
CA ASP A 204 -2.39 -25.01 -21.27
C ASP A 204 -1.69 -24.88 -19.91
N GLY A 205 -2.45 -24.95 -18.81
CA GLY A 205 -1.97 -24.82 -17.45
C GLY A 205 -1.81 -23.39 -16.97
N SER A 206 -1.87 -22.39 -17.84
CA SER A 206 -1.93 -20.98 -17.46
C SER A 206 -3.35 -20.59 -17.01
N GLY A 207 -3.60 -19.32 -16.77
CA GLY A 207 -4.93 -18.90 -16.38
C GLY A 207 -5.12 -17.40 -16.37
N ARG A 208 -6.30 -17.00 -15.94
CA ARG A 208 -6.65 -15.59 -15.72
C ARG A 208 -7.11 -15.35 -14.29
N LEU A 209 -6.88 -14.14 -13.86
CA LEU A 209 -7.35 -13.60 -12.59
C LEU A 209 -8.27 -12.42 -12.87
N THR A 210 -9.46 -12.45 -12.28
CA THR A 210 -10.36 -11.29 -12.28
C THR A 210 -10.03 -10.44 -11.05
N VAL A 211 -9.57 -9.21 -11.27
CA VAL A 211 -9.32 -8.29 -10.16
C VAL A 211 -10.56 -7.45 -9.96
N GLY A 212 -11.18 -7.63 -8.80
CA GLY A 212 -12.45 -7.02 -8.46
C GLY A 212 -12.43 -5.51 -8.52
N ARG A 213 -13.62 -4.91 -8.52
CA ARG A 213 -13.88 -3.47 -8.60
C ARG A 213 -13.05 -2.70 -7.60
N SER A 214 -12.13 -1.89 -8.08
CA SER A 214 -11.51 -0.88 -7.24
C SER A 214 -12.44 0.32 -7.14
N LYS A 215 -12.32 1.13 -6.09
CA LYS A 215 -13.13 2.33 -5.89
C LYS A 215 -13.03 3.34 -7.06
N THR A 216 -12.01 3.20 -7.91
CA THR A 216 -11.73 4.05 -9.07
C THR A 216 -12.05 3.40 -10.41
N ASP A 217 -12.32 2.08 -10.43
CA ASP A 217 -12.66 1.33 -11.63
C ASP A 217 -13.94 0.53 -11.34
N ALA A 218 -15.05 0.93 -11.97
CA ALA A 218 -16.34 0.26 -11.85
C ALA A 218 -16.34 -1.11 -12.57
N GLU A 219 -15.33 -1.40 -13.41
CA GLU A 219 -15.20 -2.62 -14.18
C GLU A 219 -14.15 -3.56 -13.57
N ALA A 220 -14.52 -4.82 -13.41
CA ALA A 220 -13.57 -5.88 -13.12
C ALA A 220 -12.63 -6.07 -14.31
N ARG A 221 -11.31 -6.17 -14.05
CA ARG A 221 -10.30 -6.37 -15.08
C ARG A 221 -9.65 -7.73 -14.93
N THR A 222 -9.46 -8.40 -16.04
CA THR A 222 -8.75 -9.67 -16.08
C THR A 222 -7.28 -9.46 -16.36
N VAL A 223 -6.44 -10.27 -15.72
CA VAL A 223 -5.00 -10.31 -15.90
C VAL A 223 -4.52 -11.75 -16.05
N TYR A 224 -3.41 -11.93 -16.76
CA TYR A 224 -2.83 -13.24 -17.02
C TYR A 224 -2.05 -13.78 -15.81
N LEU A 225 -2.13 -15.11 -15.63
CA LEU A 225 -1.31 -15.88 -14.70
C LEU A 225 -0.53 -16.96 -15.45
N THR A 226 0.77 -17.06 -15.15
CA THR A 226 1.60 -18.13 -15.73
C THR A 226 1.21 -19.50 -15.18
N PRO A 227 1.56 -20.61 -15.89
CA PRO A 227 1.37 -21.98 -15.38
C PRO A 227 1.95 -22.18 -13.98
N ALA A 228 3.12 -21.61 -13.70
CA ALA A 228 3.76 -21.71 -12.39
C ALA A 228 2.97 -21.00 -11.25
N SER A 229 2.27 -19.91 -11.55
CA SER A 229 1.37 -19.26 -10.61
C SER A 229 0.11 -20.07 -10.39
N MET A 230 -0.44 -20.67 -11.43
CA MET A 230 -1.62 -21.54 -11.35
C MET A 230 -1.32 -22.83 -10.58
N GLU A 231 -0.16 -23.44 -10.78
CA GLU A 231 0.30 -24.60 -10.01
C GLU A 231 0.41 -24.24 -8.50
N ALA A 232 1.04 -23.10 -8.20
CA ALA A 232 1.17 -22.64 -6.81
C ALA A 232 -0.19 -22.35 -6.16
N LEU A 233 -1.17 -21.81 -6.89
CA LEU A 233 -2.54 -21.64 -6.42
C LEU A 233 -3.23 -23.00 -6.18
N THR A 234 -3.08 -23.94 -7.10
CA THR A 234 -3.62 -25.29 -6.95
C THR A 234 -3.07 -25.99 -5.71
N ALA A 235 -1.78 -25.82 -5.41
CA ALA A 235 -1.14 -26.41 -4.23
C ALA A 235 -1.67 -25.90 -2.88
N ILE A 236 -2.36 -24.77 -2.86
CA ILE A 236 -2.95 -24.19 -1.63
C ILE A 236 -4.48 -24.24 -1.61
N ARG A 237 -5.13 -24.65 -2.70
CA ARG A 237 -6.58 -24.69 -2.79
C ARG A 237 -7.10 -25.90 -2.01
N PRO A 238 -7.97 -25.72 -1.00
CA PRO A 238 -8.67 -26.84 -0.37
C PRO A 238 -9.54 -27.58 -1.39
N ALA A 239 -9.67 -28.89 -1.24
CA ALA A 239 -10.46 -29.72 -2.15
C ALA A 239 -11.95 -29.32 -2.19
N ASP A 240 -12.46 -28.82 -1.07
CA ASP A 240 -13.82 -28.35 -0.83
C ASP A 240 -13.94 -26.82 -0.80
N ALA A 241 -12.98 -26.11 -1.42
CA ALA A 241 -12.97 -24.64 -1.38
C ALA A 241 -14.23 -24.07 -2.03
N ASP A 242 -15.01 -23.34 -1.23
CA ASP A 242 -16.05 -22.46 -1.73
C ASP A 242 -15.42 -21.39 -2.65
N GLY A 243 -16.05 -21.14 -3.81
CA GLY A 243 -15.60 -20.12 -4.75
C GLY A 243 -15.50 -18.73 -4.13
N ALA A 244 -16.42 -18.38 -3.23
CA ALA A 244 -16.42 -17.10 -2.51
C ALA A 244 -15.37 -17.03 -1.39
N ALA A 245 -14.71 -18.14 -1.03
CA ALA A 245 -13.68 -18.13 -0.01
C ALA A 245 -12.42 -17.39 -0.47
N ALA A 246 -11.78 -16.68 0.47
CA ALA A 246 -10.56 -15.92 0.20
C ALA A 246 -9.39 -16.86 -0.14
N VAL A 247 -8.68 -16.59 -1.24
CA VAL A 247 -7.54 -17.39 -1.71
C VAL A 247 -6.43 -17.43 -0.66
N PHE A 248 -6.07 -16.31 -0.07
CA PHE A 248 -4.97 -16.24 0.89
C PHE A 248 -5.41 -16.15 2.35
N GLY A 249 -6.63 -15.71 2.64
CA GLY A 249 -7.12 -15.49 4.01
C GLY A 249 -6.26 -14.51 4.84
N LEU A 250 -5.58 -13.57 4.17
CA LEU A 250 -4.60 -12.68 4.78
C LEU A 250 -5.02 -11.20 4.66
N SER A 251 -4.85 -10.43 5.72
CA SER A 251 -4.98 -8.97 5.62
C SER A 251 -3.86 -8.37 4.76
N ALA A 252 -4.10 -7.19 4.17
CA ALA A 252 -3.10 -6.45 3.38
C ALA A 252 -1.80 -6.17 4.16
N ALA A 253 -1.90 -5.97 5.49
CA ALA A 253 -0.73 -5.80 6.35
C ALA A 253 0.04 -7.12 6.53
N SER A 254 -0.68 -8.24 6.69
CA SER A 254 -0.10 -9.57 6.78
C SER A 254 0.60 -9.98 5.49
N ILE A 255 0.02 -9.68 4.33
CA ILE A 255 0.64 -9.88 3.01
C ILE A 255 2.00 -9.18 2.94
N SER A 256 2.06 -7.89 3.25
CA SER A 256 3.33 -7.15 3.24
C SER A 256 4.37 -7.72 4.20
N ARG A 257 3.94 -8.19 5.37
CA ARG A 257 4.83 -8.84 6.34
C ARG A 257 5.34 -10.17 5.82
N ARG A 258 4.47 -11.00 5.24
CA ARG A 258 4.81 -12.32 4.66
C ARG A 258 5.86 -12.20 3.56
N ILE A 259 5.68 -11.27 2.61
CA ILE A 259 6.64 -10.99 1.54
C ILE A 259 8.01 -10.60 2.11
N ARG A 260 8.04 -9.68 3.07
CA ARG A 260 9.31 -9.26 3.72
C ARG A 260 10.00 -10.42 4.43
N THR A 261 9.23 -11.23 5.15
CA THR A 261 9.79 -12.37 5.87
C THR A 261 10.29 -13.45 4.91
N ALA A 262 9.54 -13.77 3.85
CA ALA A 262 9.96 -14.72 2.84
C ALA A 262 11.27 -14.27 2.15
N ALA A 263 11.36 -13.01 1.75
CA ALA A 263 12.56 -12.44 1.15
C ALA A 263 13.76 -12.42 2.12
N ALA A 264 13.53 -12.09 3.38
CA ALA A 264 14.59 -12.10 4.41
C ALA A 264 15.14 -13.51 4.65
N VAL A 265 14.28 -14.53 4.74
CA VAL A 265 14.69 -15.94 4.89
C VAL A 265 15.42 -16.43 3.64
N ALA A 266 15.02 -15.96 2.47
CA ALA A 266 15.69 -16.23 1.21
C ALA A 266 17.04 -15.48 1.03
N GLY A 267 17.48 -14.70 2.02
CA GLY A 267 18.74 -13.92 1.92
C GLY A 267 18.66 -12.70 0.99
N LEU A 268 17.47 -12.31 0.51
CA LEU A 268 17.31 -11.26 -0.50
C LEU A 268 17.32 -9.84 0.08
N GLY A 269 17.51 -9.68 1.40
CA GLY A 269 17.59 -8.38 2.06
C GLY A 269 16.24 -7.75 2.41
N ARG A 270 16.25 -6.45 2.81
CA ARG A 270 15.11 -5.77 3.45
C ARG A 270 14.24 -4.90 2.53
N GLY A 271 14.56 -4.81 1.25
CA GLY A 271 13.89 -3.89 0.30
C GLY A 271 12.54 -4.39 -0.22
N PHE A 272 12.11 -5.59 0.15
CA PHE A 272 10.86 -6.19 -0.31
C PHE A 272 9.64 -5.71 0.49
N SER A 273 8.51 -5.56 -0.19
CA SER A 273 7.24 -5.09 0.40
C SER A 273 6.04 -5.54 -0.44
N GLY A 274 4.82 -5.12 -0.06
CA GLY A 274 3.61 -5.34 -0.86
C GLY A 274 3.63 -4.70 -2.26
N HIS A 275 4.61 -3.84 -2.57
CA HIS A 275 4.81 -3.27 -3.91
C HIS A 275 5.81 -4.06 -4.76
N SER A 276 6.48 -5.06 -4.20
CA SER A 276 7.48 -5.88 -4.92
C SER A 276 6.89 -6.68 -6.07
N GLY A 277 5.61 -7.11 -5.97
CA GLY A 277 4.90 -7.78 -7.06
C GLY A 277 4.72 -6.89 -8.28
N PRO A 278 4.02 -5.75 -8.17
CA PRO A 278 3.87 -4.79 -9.27
C PRO A 278 5.18 -4.37 -9.93
N VAL A 279 6.23 -4.13 -9.13
CA VAL A 279 7.56 -3.81 -9.66
C VAL A 279 8.14 -4.99 -10.42
N GLY A 280 8.02 -6.22 -9.88
CA GLY A 280 8.50 -7.45 -10.53
C GLY A 280 7.81 -7.72 -11.86
N MET A 281 6.49 -7.60 -11.91
CA MET A 281 5.69 -7.74 -13.12
C MET A 281 6.16 -6.76 -14.20
N ALA A 282 6.21 -5.45 -13.88
CA ALA A 282 6.59 -4.43 -14.85
C ALA A 282 8.00 -4.65 -15.41
N ARG A 283 8.97 -4.96 -14.54
CA ARG A 283 10.35 -5.20 -14.96
C ARG A 283 10.48 -6.43 -15.84
N ARG A 284 9.84 -7.55 -15.49
CA ARG A 284 9.87 -8.78 -16.30
C ARG A 284 9.26 -8.55 -17.69
N MET A 285 8.09 -7.93 -17.77
CA MET A 285 7.47 -7.60 -19.06
C MET A 285 8.33 -6.64 -19.88
N ALA A 286 8.88 -5.62 -19.25
CA ALA A 286 9.78 -4.68 -19.91
C ALA A 286 11.05 -5.33 -20.42
N ALA A 287 11.67 -6.22 -19.64
CA ALA A 287 12.87 -6.98 -20.04
C ALA A 287 12.55 -7.93 -21.24
N ALA A 288 11.34 -8.50 -21.27
CA ALA A 288 10.84 -9.28 -22.41
C ALA A 288 10.50 -8.44 -23.66
N GLY A 289 10.59 -7.10 -23.58
CA GLY A 289 10.30 -6.20 -24.69
C GLY A 289 8.83 -5.85 -24.89
N ALA A 290 7.98 -6.13 -23.87
CA ALA A 290 6.56 -5.78 -23.94
C ALA A 290 6.37 -4.26 -24.10
N PRO A 291 5.46 -3.82 -24.97
CA PRO A 291 5.16 -2.40 -25.13
C PRO A 291 4.46 -1.84 -23.87
N THR A 292 4.63 -0.54 -23.64
CA THR A 292 4.15 0.13 -22.42
C THR A 292 2.65 -0.08 -22.16
N HIS A 293 1.82 -0.10 -23.22
CA HIS A 293 0.37 -0.28 -23.06
C HIS A 293 0.00 -1.69 -22.55
N GLU A 294 0.74 -2.73 -22.93
CA GLU A 294 0.58 -4.09 -22.42
C GLU A 294 0.93 -4.19 -20.94
N ILE A 295 2.06 -3.54 -20.54
CA ILE A 295 2.47 -3.47 -19.13
C ILE A 295 1.42 -2.70 -18.33
N MET A 296 0.87 -1.60 -18.88
CA MET A 296 -0.22 -0.85 -18.26
C MET A 296 -1.48 -1.70 -18.12
N ALA A 297 -1.85 -2.47 -19.13
CA ALA A 297 -3.02 -3.35 -19.10
C ALA A 297 -2.88 -4.42 -18.00
N GLN A 298 -1.77 -5.15 -17.97
CA GLN A 298 -1.49 -6.16 -16.95
C GLN A 298 -1.42 -5.56 -15.53
N GLY A 299 -0.81 -4.38 -15.37
CA GLY A 299 -0.70 -3.67 -14.08
C GLY A 299 -1.96 -2.88 -13.70
N ARG A 300 -2.93 -2.77 -14.58
CA ARG A 300 -4.15 -1.94 -14.41
C ARG A 300 -3.80 -0.50 -14.05
N TRP A 301 -2.81 0.07 -14.75
CA TRP A 301 -2.36 1.45 -14.55
C TRP A 301 -2.98 2.39 -15.58
N LYS A 302 -3.42 3.56 -15.10
CA LYS A 302 -4.06 4.58 -15.94
C LYS A 302 -3.08 5.46 -16.70
N THR A 303 -1.81 5.48 -16.28
CA THR A 303 -0.78 6.35 -16.87
C THR A 303 0.52 5.62 -17.10
N ALA A 304 1.22 5.95 -18.19
CA ALA A 304 2.55 5.44 -18.53
C ALA A 304 3.60 5.76 -17.46
N ARG A 305 3.42 6.86 -16.71
CA ARG A 305 4.35 7.28 -15.64
C ARG A 305 4.61 6.17 -14.61
N MET A 306 3.62 5.33 -14.32
CA MET A 306 3.81 4.21 -13.37
C MET A 306 4.74 3.15 -13.96
N VAL A 307 4.62 2.88 -15.27
CA VAL A 307 5.53 1.95 -15.98
C VAL A 307 6.95 2.53 -15.96
N GLU A 308 7.14 3.79 -16.37
CA GLU A 308 8.43 4.47 -16.36
C GLU A 308 9.12 4.41 -15.00
N VAL A 309 8.37 4.69 -13.91
CA VAL A 309 8.93 4.60 -12.54
C VAL A 309 9.45 3.21 -12.23
N TYR A 310 8.75 2.15 -12.66
CA TYR A 310 9.13 0.76 -12.32
C TYR A 310 10.17 0.17 -13.27
N THR A 311 10.24 0.63 -14.52
CA THR A 311 11.12 0.05 -15.56
C THR A 311 12.36 0.89 -15.86
N ARG A 312 12.57 1.99 -15.14
CA ARG A 312 13.69 2.92 -15.37
C ARG A 312 15.07 2.23 -15.40
N SER A 313 15.26 1.19 -14.59
CA SER A 313 16.50 0.40 -14.60
C SER A 313 16.67 -0.47 -15.85
N GLU A 314 15.59 -0.79 -16.55
CA GLU A 314 15.60 -1.62 -17.76
C GLU A 314 15.77 -0.80 -19.03
N GLU A 315 15.60 0.52 -18.98
CA GLU A 315 15.65 1.42 -20.14
C GLU A 315 17.05 1.46 -20.75
N ALA A 316 18.09 1.52 -19.91
CA ALA A 316 19.47 1.49 -20.37
C ALA A 316 19.81 0.21 -21.15
N GLY A 317 19.33 -0.94 -20.68
CA GLY A 317 19.53 -2.22 -21.37
C GLY A 317 18.77 -2.33 -22.69
N ARG A 318 17.64 -1.62 -22.84
CA ARG A 318 16.90 -1.57 -24.11
C ARG A 318 17.63 -0.74 -25.17
N ALA A 319 18.25 0.36 -24.76
CA ALA A 319 19.02 1.20 -25.66
C ALA A 319 20.17 0.42 -26.32
N ALA A 320 20.80 -0.53 -25.61
CA ALA A 320 21.85 -1.37 -26.15
C ALA A 320 21.44 -2.14 -27.43
N LYS A 321 20.16 -2.52 -27.57
CA LYS A 321 19.65 -3.21 -28.76
C LYS A 321 19.63 -2.33 -30.03
N TRP A 322 19.67 -1.01 -29.85
CA TRP A 322 19.59 -0.02 -30.93
C TRP A 322 20.95 0.68 -31.18
N LEU A 323 21.89 0.56 -30.25
CA LEU A 323 23.21 1.18 -30.33
C LEU A 323 24.32 0.16 -30.67
N ALA A 324 24.02 -1.14 -30.68
CA ALA A 324 24.89 -2.22 -31.14
C ALA A 324 24.64 -2.55 -32.60
#